data_84d8cb4a8e565bc63bf731a991bf285e
#
_entry.id   84d8cb4a8e565bc63bf731a991bf285e
#
_cell.length_a   1.000
_cell.length_b   1.000
_cell.length_c   1.000
_cell.angle_alpha   90.00
_cell.angle_beta   90.00
_cell.angle_gamma   90.00
#
_symmetry.space_group_name_H-M   'P 1'
#
loop_
_entity.id
_entity.type
_entity.pdbx_description
1 polymer ?
#
loop_
_entity_poly.entity_id
_entity_poly.type
_entity_poly.pdbx_seq_one_letter_code
_entity_poly.pdbx_strand_id
1 'polypeptide(L)'
;MSMPDGTAPGEGARTGQTDWTCYRHSGRQSGVRCTRCERPICPDCMISAPVGFQCPSCVKGGPQVRTLRSLVSPPRLTQAIIAVNVAVAVLALVVGAADGAAPTLLGGGNALAADHALNGGAVADGEWWRLLTSGFLHYGLLHLGFNMFILLQLGTLLEPALGRLRLGALYLASLLGGSLGVILLQPDGLSAGASGAVFGLMGAAVIGMRARGADPMASGLPMLLGINLLLTFALPGISIGAHLGGLAVGAAAGALLFATDRKGKAQEALGTAGVAGMIVVCAVAAILLAS
;
A
#
# COMPACT_ATOMS: atom_id res chain seq x y z
N MET A 1 -51.52 -21.34 71.60
CA MET A 1 -50.28 -20.52 71.42
C MET A 1 -50.47 -19.66 70.19
N SER A 2 -50.79 -18.40 70.48
CA SER A 2 -51.21 -17.43 69.47
C SER A 2 -49.98 -16.81 68.79
N MET A 3 -50.00 -16.72 67.46
CA MET A 3 -49.02 -15.91 66.69
C MET A 3 -49.47 -14.42 66.67
N PRO A 4 -48.57 -13.46 66.80
CA PRO A 4 -48.91 -12.06 66.63
C PRO A 4 -48.79 -11.63 65.14
N ASP A 5 -49.76 -10.83 64.72
CA ASP A 5 -49.85 -10.11 63.50
C ASP A 5 -48.62 -9.17 63.29
N GLY A 6 -47.94 -9.34 62.22
CA GLY A 6 -46.86 -8.44 61.75
C GLY A 6 -47.32 -7.59 60.56
N THR A 7 -47.83 -6.41 60.85
CA THR A 7 -48.05 -5.36 59.85
C THR A 7 -46.69 -4.85 59.30
N ALA A 8 -46.45 -5.09 58.08
CA ALA A 8 -45.30 -4.52 57.36
C ALA A 8 -45.48 -3.00 57.10
N PRO A 9 -44.45 -2.18 57.31
CA PRO A 9 -44.50 -0.75 56.97
C PRO A 9 -44.37 -0.62 55.41
N GLY A 10 -45.29 0.20 54.87
CA GLY A 10 -45.31 0.49 53.43
C GLY A 10 -43.99 1.07 52.93
N GLU A 11 -43.41 0.43 51.96
CA GLU A 11 -42.34 0.98 51.12
C GLU A 11 -42.89 2.14 50.31
N GLY A 12 -42.70 3.35 50.82
CA GLY A 12 -42.83 4.58 50.04
C GLY A 12 -41.79 4.58 48.95
N ALA A 13 -42.23 4.29 47.71
CA ALA A 13 -41.43 4.50 46.51
C ALA A 13 -40.93 5.95 46.47
N ARG A 14 -39.69 6.19 46.90
CA ARG A 14 -38.99 7.45 46.65
C ARG A 14 -38.75 7.55 45.14
N THR A 15 -39.69 8.18 44.43
CA THR A 15 -39.42 8.75 43.11
C THR A 15 -38.36 9.84 43.31
N GLY A 16 -37.11 9.47 43.16
CA GLY A 16 -35.99 10.41 43.14
C GLY A 16 -36.13 11.34 41.95
N GLN A 17 -36.96 12.35 42.13
CA GLN A 17 -37.08 13.44 41.15
C GLN A 17 -35.79 14.26 41.29
N THR A 18 -34.84 14.01 40.39
CA THR A 18 -33.61 14.78 40.31
C THR A 18 -33.96 16.16 39.73
N ASP A 19 -33.91 17.19 40.58
CA ASP A 19 -34.14 18.60 40.21
C ASP A 19 -32.97 19.15 39.33
N TRP A 20 -32.57 18.41 38.32
CA TRP A 20 -31.50 18.85 37.44
C TRP A 20 -32.09 19.63 36.28
N THR A 21 -31.65 20.87 36.14
CA THR A 21 -31.97 21.71 35.01
C THR A 21 -30.92 21.54 33.92
N CYS A 22 -31.33 21.44 32.68
CA CYS A 22 -30.42 21.31 31.56
C CYS A 22 -29.39 22.46 31.52
N TYR A 23 -28.13 22.16 31.37
CA TYR A 23 -27.04 23.14 31.36
C TYR A 23 -27.20 24.22 30.27
N ARG A 24 -27.97 23.95 29.21
CA ARG A 24 -28.19 24.84 28.07
C ARG A 24 -29.59 25.48 28.07
N HIS A 25 -30.57 24.86 28.72
CA HIS A 25 -31.96 25.29 28.73
C HIS A 25 -32.45 25.42 30.16
N SER A 26 -32.36 26.62 30.71
CA SER A 26 -32.64 26.93 32.14
C SER A 26 -34.07 26.66 32.60
N GLY A 27 -35.02 26.42 31.70
CA GLY A 27 -36.42 26.10 32.02
C GLY A 27 -36.79 24.63 31.80
N ARG A 28 -35.83 23.74 31.48
CA ARG A 28 -36.12 22.33 31.18
C ARG A 28 -35.48 21.40 32.18
N GLN A 29 -36.30 20.57 32.80
CA GLN A 29 -35.81 19.51 33.68
C GLN A 29 -35.07 18.44 32.86
N SER A 30 -34.09 17.83 33.48
CA SER A 30 -33.23 16.80 32.91
C SER A 30 -33.20 15.58 33.82
N GLY A 31 -33.47 14.41 33.26
CA GLY A 31 -33.31 13.11 33.95
C GLY A 31 -32.00 12.42 33.60
N VAL A 32 -31.18 13.00 32.72
CA VAL A 32 -29.96 12.35 32.17
C VAL A 32 -28.78 13.31 32.24
N ARG A 33 -27.60 12.78 32.48
CA ARG A 33 -26.33 13.52 32.46
C ARG A 33 -25.50 13.11 31.23
N CYS A 34 -24.73 14.05 30.73
CA CYS A 34 -23.73 13.78 29.68
C CYS A 34 -22.68 12.80 30.20
N THR A 35 -22.49 11.68 29.57
CA THR A 35 -21.52 10.65 29.97
C THR A 35 -20.06 11.10 29.95
N ARG A 36 -19.78 12.29 29.39
CA ARG A 36 -18.42 12.83 29.28
C ARG A 36 -18.10 13.95 30.25
N CYS A 37 -19.03 14.84 30.51
CA CYS A 37 -18.80 16.01 31.37
C CYS A 37 -19.80 16.10 32.53
N GLU A 38 -20.67 15.12 32.71
CA GLU A 38 -21.67 14.95 33.78
C GLU A 38 -22.70 16.07 33.87
N ARG A 39 -22.69 17.06 33.01
CA ARG A 39 -23.70 18.13 32.99
C ARG A 39 -25.09 17.57 32.64
N PRO A 40 -26.15 18.03 33.33
CA PRO A 40 -27.52 17.63 33.02
C PRO A 40 -27.92 18.07 31.61
N ILE A 41 -28.58 17.19 30.87
CA ILE A 41 -29.02 17.41 29.48
C ILE A 41 -30.48 17.02 29.32
N CYS A 42 -31.28 17.93 28.76
CA CYS A 42 -32.66 17.64 28.37
C CYS A 42 -32.73 16.82 27.08
N PRO A 43 -33.88 16.24 26.70
CA PRO A 43 -34.02 15.42 25.49
C PRO A 43 -33.49 16.09 24.21
N ASP A 44 -33.69 17.40 24.04
CA ASP A 44 -33.17 18.14 22.85
C ASP A 44 -31.63 18.28 22.82
N CYS A 45 -31.00 18.10 23.98
CA CYS A 45 -29.55 18.15 24.11
C CYS A 45 -28.90 16.76 24.19
N MET A 46 -29.69 15.69 24.09
CA MET A 46 -29.20 14.32 24.15
C MET A 46 -28.77 13.89 22.77
N ILE A 47 -27.48 13.69 22.56
CA ILE A 47 -26.90 13.10 21.34
C ILE A 47 -26.44 11.71 21.70
N SER A 48 -26.95 10.68 20.99
CA SER A 48 -26.57 9.29 21.21
C SER A 48 -25.06 9.09 21.04
N ALA A 49 -24.46 8.35 21.97
CA ALA A 49 -23.05 7.98 21.94
C ALA A 49 -22.94 6.45 22.08
N PRO A 50 -21.78 5.84 21.79
CA PRO A 50 -21.58 4.39 21.97
C PRO A 50 -21.93 3.89 23.36
N VAL A 51 -21.82 4.79 24.37
CA VAL A 51 -22.28 4.53 25.74
C VAL A 51 -23.05 5.75 26.19
N GLY A 52 -24.38 5.61 26.36
CA GLY A 52 -25.28 6.64 26.88
C GLY A 52 -25.44 7.86 25.96
N PHE A 53 -25.55 9.07 26.57
CA PHE A 53 -25.79 10.31 25.83
C PHE A 53 -24.73 11.36 26.13
N GLN A 54 -24.37 12.15 25.14
CA GLN A 54 -23.44 13.27 25.25
C GLN A 54 -24.13 14.61 24.96
N CYS A 55 -23.63 15.69 25.55
CA CYS A 55 -24.12 17.02 25.28
C CYS A 55 -23.51 17.55 23.95
N PRO A 56 -24.18 18.55 23.30
CA PRO A 56 -23.68 19.13 22.02
C PRO A 56 -22.28 19.71 22.13
N SER A 57 -21.89 20.26 23.29
CA SER A 57 -20.53 20.80 23.49
C SER A 57 -19.47 19.70 23.53
N CYS A 58 -19.79 18.55 24.14
CA CYS A 58 -18.88 17.41 24.21
C CYS A 58 -18.74 16.69 22.86
N VAL A 59 -19.81 16.64 22.07
CA VAL A 59 -19.76 16.07 20.70
C VAL A 59 -18.94 16.97 19.78
N LYS A 60 -19.15 18.30 19.82
CA LYS A 60 -18.37 19.25 19.03
C LYS A 60 -16.90 19.34 19.42
N GLY A 61 -16.58 19.26 20.70
CA GLY A 61 -15.22 19.34 21.25
C GLY A 61 -14.57 17.99 21.55
N GLY A 62 -15.23 16.88 21.21
CA GLY A 62 -14.69 15.54 21.42
C GLY A 62 -13.66 15.17 20.37
N PRO A 63 -12.67 14.29 20.66
CA PRO A 63 -11.89 13.66 19.63
C PRO A 63 -12.86 12.97 18.68
N GLN A 64 -12.76 13.30 17.40
CA GLN A 64 -13.50 12.57 16.39
C GLN A 64 -13.16 11.10 16.54
N VAL A 65 -14.18 10.23 16.60
CA VAL A 65 -13.96 8.78 16.58
C VAL A 65 -13.26 8.48 15.28
N ARG A 66 -11.94 8.30 15.36
CA ARG A 66 -11.17 7.85 14.22
C ARG A 66 -11.54 6.40 13.99
N THR A 67 -12.31 6.12 12.95
CA THR A 67 -12.51 4.74 12.50
C THR A 67 -11.15 4.19 12.05
N LEU A 68 -10.93 2.89 12.17
CA LEU A 68 -9.71 2.24 11.65
C LEU A 68 -9.43 2.67 10.20
N ARG A 69 -10.48 2.87 9.41
CA ARG A 69 -10.41 3.35 8.03
C ARG A 69 -9.87 4.79 7.91
N SER A 70 -10.10 5.66 8.92
CA SER A 70 -9.57 7.05 8.93
C SER A 70 -8.12 7.14 9.40
N LEU A 71 -7.57 6.05 9.97
CA LEU A 71 -6.17 5.95 10.39
C LEU A 71 -5.26 5.46 9.26
N VAL A 72 -5.82 4.84 8.22
CA VAL A 72 -5.06 4.34 7.07
C VAL A 72 -5.11 5.41 5.98
N SER A 73 -3.99 6.09 5.77
CA SER A 73 -3.83 6.98 4.61
C SER A 73 -3.92 6.15 3.32
N PRO A 74 -4.71 6.57 2.32
CA PRO A 74 -4.76 5.85 1.06
C PRO A 74 -3.38 5.81 0.42
N PRO A 75 -2.99 4.70 -0.24
CA PRO A 75 -1.68 4.54 -0.86
C PRO A 75 -1.62 5.34 -2.18
N ARG A 76 -1.49 6.66 -2.09
CA ARG A 76 -1.62 7.59 -3.23
C ARG A 76 -0.51 7.44 -4.26
N LEU A 77 0.72 7.17 -3.83
CA LEU A 77 1.82 6.92 -4.77
C LEU A 77 1.58 5.62 -5.53
N THR A 78 1.19 4.56 -4.83
CA THR A 78 0.83 3.27 -5.44
C THR A 78 -0.29 3.45 -6.46
N GLN A 79 -1.35 4.19 -6.11
CA GLN A 79 -2.45 4.49 -7.02
C GLN A 79 -1.97 5.29 -8.25
N ALA A 80 -1.05 6.25 -8.07
CA ALA A 80 -0.47 7.00 -9.17
C ALA A 80 0.36 6.11 -10.10
N ILE A 81 1.19 5.21 -9.56
CA ILE A 81 1.97 4.25 -10.35
C ILE A 81 1.01 3.33 -11.14
N ILE A 82 -0.04 2.82 -10.52
CA ILE A 82 -1.06 2.01 -11.19
C ILE A 82 -1.72 2.81 -12.32
N ALA A 83 -2.12 4.05 -12.05
CA ALA A 83 -2.76 4.91 -13.06
C ALA A 83 -1.85 5.15 -14.26
N VAL A 84 -0.54 5.38 -14.05
CA VAL A 84 0.43 5.51 -15.13
C VAL A 84 0.54 4.22 -15.95
N ASN A 85 0.65 3.05 -15.31
CA ASN A 85 0.71 1.76 -16.00
C ASN A 85 -0.55 1.49 -16.85
N VAL A 86 -1.72 1.78 -16.28
CA VAL A 86 -3.00 1.65 -17.01
C VAL A 86 -3.06 2.62 -18.18
N ALA A 87 -2.65 3.89 -18.00
CA ALA A 87 -2.63 4.89 -19.06
C ALA A 87 -1.69 4.49 -20.22
N VAL A 88 -0.49 3.97 -19.89
CA VAL A 88 0.46 3.45 -20.90
C VAL A 88 -0.13 2.24 -21.61
N ALA A 89 -0.80 1.34 -20.91
CA ALA A 89 -1.46 0.18 -21.52
C ALA A 89 -2.60 0.61 -22.45
N VAL A 90 -3.41 1.59 -22.06
CA VAL A 90 -4.45 2.16 -22.94
C VAL A 90 -3.83 2.82 -24.18
N LEU A 91 -2.75 3.58 -24.02
CA LEU A 91 -2.02 4.16 -25.14
C LEU A 91 -1.50 3.08 -26.09
N ALA A 92 -0.90 2.02 -25.54
CA ALA A 92 -0.40 0.89 -26.32
C ALA A 92 -1.52 0.18 -27.11
N LEU A 93 -2.72 0.05 -26.52
CA LEU A 93 -3.89 -0.48 -27.23
C LEU A 93 -4.35 0.43 -28.37
N VAL A 94 -4.37 1.74 -28.16
CA VAL A 94 -4.79 2.73 -29.18
C VAL A 94 -3.79 2.74 -30.35
N VAL A 95 -2.49 2.78 -30.05
CA VAL A 95 -1.43 2.72 -31.08
C VAL A 95 -1.50 1.39 -31.83
N GLY A 96 -1.58 0.25 -31.10
CA GLY A 96 -1.69 -1.06 -31.73
C GLY A 96 -2.93 -1.21 -32.61
N ALA A 97 -4.07 -0.67 -32.22
CA ALA A 97 -5.27 -0.68 -33.05
C ALA A 97 -5.11 0.16 -34.31
N ALA A 98 -4.39 1.30 -34.26
CA ALA A 98 -4.07 2.11 -35.43
C ALA A 98 -3.17 1.37 -36.42
N ASP A 99 -2.27 0.48 -35.89
CA ASP A 99 -1.39 -0.38 -36.69
C ASP A 99 -2.07 -1.69 -37.15
N GLY A 100 -3.38 -1.86 -36.86
CA GLY A 100 -4.16 -3.05 -37.20
C GLY A 100 -3.95 -4.25 -36.27
N ALA A 101 -3.28 -4.07 -35.13
CA ALA A 101 -3.11 -5.10 -34.12
C ALA A 101 -4.37 -5.29 -33.27
N ALA A 102 -4.87 -6.52 -33.14
CA ALA A 102 -5.98 -6.82 -32.28
C ALA A 102 -5.57 -6.80 -30.79
N PRO A 103 -6.42 -6.27 -29.87
CA PRO A 103 -6.18 -6.39 -28.44
C PRO A 103 -6.10 -7.87 -28.01
N THR A 104 -5.09 -8.25 -27.24
CA THR A 104 -4.93 -9.62 -26.78
C THR A 104 -4.99 -9.72 -25.26
N LEU A 105 -5.60 -10.79 -24.74
CA LEU A 105 -5.64 -11.07 -23.31
C LEU A 105 -4.29 -11.56 -22.78
N LEU A 106 -3.60 -12.37 -23.58
CA LEU A 106 -2.44 -13.16 -23.14
C LEU A 106 -1.09 -12.62 -23.63
N GLY A 107 -1.09 -11.69 -24.55
CA GLY A 107 0.15 -11.12 -25.06
C GLY A 107 -0.04 -10.57 -26.47
N GLY A 108 0.84 -9.70 -26.89
CA GLY A 108 0.87 -9.07 -28.20
C GLY A 108 1.87 -7.93 -28.17
N GLY A 109 2.79 -7.93 -29.12
CA GLY A 109 3.67 -6.78 -29.35
C GLY A 109 2.92 -5.75 -30.20
N ASN A 110 3.18 -4.49 -29.95
CA ASN A 110 2.82 -3.37 -30.80
C ASN A 110 4.04 -2.48 -31.01
N ALA A 111 3.96 -1.49 -31.89
CA ALA A 111 5.08 -0.59 -32.16
C ALA A 111 5.61 0.06 -30.88
N LEU A 112 4.73 0.49 -29.96
CA LEU A 112 5.13 1.09 -28.69
C LEU A 112 5.95 0.11 -27.82
N ALA A 113 5.59 -1.17 -27.80
CA ALA A 113 6.35 -2.18 -27.08
C ALA A 113 7.70 -2.46 -27.75
N ALA A 114 7.77 -2.50 -29.09
CA ALA A 114 9.02 -2.68 -29.83
C ALA A 114 10.00 -1.55 -29.56
N ASP A 115 9.52 -0.31 -29.50
CA ASP A 115 10.37 0.89 -29.38
C ASP A 115 10.78 1.20 -27.92
N HIS A 116 10.07 0.65 -26.90
CA HIS A 116 10.26 1.04 -25.51
C HIS A 116 10.46 -0.14 -24.54
N ALA A 117 10.30 -1.40 -24.99
CA ALA A 117 10.67 -2.56 -24.19
C ALA A 117 12.20 -2.65 -24.05
N LEU A 118 12.65 -3.22 -22.96
CA LEU A 118 14.08 -3.39 -22.68
C LEU A 118 14.68 -4.46 -23.59
N ASN A 119 15.75 -4.09 -24.25
CA ASN A 119 16.62 -4.95 -25.06
C ASN A 119 18.06 -4.47 -24.90
N GLY A 120 19.01 -5.38 -24.69
CA GLY A 120 20.41 -5.03 -24.44
C GLY A 120 21.06 -4.33 -25.64
N GLY A 121 20.82 -4.79 -26.86
CA GLY A 121 21.36 -4.14 -28.06
C GLY A 121 20.89 -2.70 -28.22
N ALA A 122 19.60 -2.42 -27.99
CA ALA A 122 19.08 -1.05 -28.03
C ALA A 122 19.71 -0.15 -26.96
N VAL A 123 19.98 -0.69 -25.76
CA VAL A 123 20.68 0.05 -24.69
C VAL A 123 22.14 0.33 -25.09
N ALA A 124 22.82 -0.63 -25.73
CA ALA A 124 24.18 -0.45 -26.29
C ALA A 124 24.22 0.64 -27.37
N ASP A 125 23.17 0.76 -28.15
CA ASP A 125 22.98 1.80 -29.17
C ASP A 125 22.59 3.16 -28.60
N GLY A 126 22.53 3.28 -27.25
CA GLY A 126 22.28 4.53 -26.53
C GLY A 126 20.83 4.74 -26.07
N GLU A 127 19.93 3.80 -26.27
CA GLU A 127 18.52 3.89 -25.86
C GLU A 127 18.32 3.54 -24.35
N TRP A 128 19.11 4.18 -23.48
CA TRP A 128 19.13 3.94 -22.04
C TRP A 128 17.78 4.15 -21.34
N TRP A 129 16.86 4.95 -21.91
CA TRP A 129 15.51 5.15 -21.35
C TRP A 129 14.71 3.86 -21.27
N ARG A 130 15.04 2.84 -22.06
CA ARG A 130 14.39 1.51 -22.03
C ARG A 130 14.55 0.80 -20.68
N LEU A 131 15.62 1.11 -19.94
CA LEU A 131 15.79 0.62 -18.57
C LEU A 131 14.62 1.02 -17.65
N LEU A 132 13.97 2.14 -17.95
CA LEU A 132 12.87 2.69 -17.16
C LEU A 132 11.51 2.46 -17.85
N THR A 133 11.39 2.76 -19.14
CA THR A 133 10.11 2.71 -19.87
C THR A 133 9.54 1.30 -19.96
N SER A 134 10.40 0.28 -20.04
CA SER A 134 10.00 -1.12 -20.04
C SER A 134 9.17 -1.51 -18.83
N GLY A 135 9.40 -0.90 -17.67
CA GLY A 135 8.68 -1.17 -16.43
C GLY A 135 7.21 -0.71 -16.42
N PHE A 136 6.79 0.04 -17.46
CA PHE A 136 5.40 0.53 -17.59
C PHE A 136 4.66 -0.11 -18.76
N LEU A 137 5.32 -0.89 -19.58
CA LEU A 137 4.73 -1.64 -20.69
C LEU A 137 4.24 -3.00 -20.23
N HIS A 138 3.17 -3.50 -20.84
CA HIS A 138 2.62 -4.82 -20.50
C HIS A 138 2.18 -5.59 -21.76
N TYR A 139 2.54 -6.86 -21.80
CA TYR A 139 2.08 -7.79 -22.83
C TYR A 139 0.73 -8.38 -22.43
N GLY A 140 -0.37 -7.73 -22.85
CA GLY A 140 -1.74 -8.21 -22.65
C GLY A 140 -2.36 -7.82 -21.28
N LEU A 141 -3.68 -7.94 -21.23
CA LEU A 141 -4.50 -7.47 -20.12
C LEU A 141 -4.30 -8.29 -18.85
N LEU A 142 -4.05 -9.61 -18.95
CA LEU A 142 -3.81 -10.44 -17.78
C LEU A 142 -2.49 -10.09 -17.11
N HIS A 143 -1.43 -9.85 -17.89
CA HIS A 143 -0.13 -9.44 -17.38
C HIS A 143 -0.25 -8.09 -16.62
N LEU A 144 -0.92 -7.10 -17.21
CA LEU A 144 -1.22 -5.84 -16.53
C LEU A 144 -2.03 -6.07 -15.26
N GLY A 145 -3.12 -6.82 -15.35
CA GLY A 145 -4.04 -7.05 -14.23
C GLY A 145 -3.37 -7.68 -13.02
N PHE A 146 -2.58 -8.73 -13.21
CA PHE A 146 -1.82 -9.37 -12.13
C PHE A 146 -0.79 -8.45 -11.51
N ASN A 147 -0.02 -7.70 -12.33
CA ASN A 147 0.95 -6.73 -11.83
C ASN A 147 0.27 -5.65 -10.98
N MET A 148 -0.80 -5.05 -11.47
CA MET A 148 -1.52 -3.98 -10.75
C MET A 148 -2.20 -4.49 -9.48
N PHE A 149 -2.74 -5.70 -9.51
CA PHE A 149 -3.33 -6.33 -8.32
C PHE A 149 -2.28 -6.52 -7.21
N ILE A 150 -1.14 -7.14 -7.54
CA ILE A 150 -0.09 -7.38 -6.56
C ILE A 150 0.54 -6.06 -6.10
N LEU A 151 0.77 -5.12 -7.02
CA LEU A 151 1.27 -3.78 -6.70
C LEU A 151 0.35 -3.04 -5.72
N LEU A 152 -0.97 -3.12 -5.90
CA LEU A 152 -1.93 -2.52 -4.97
C LEU A 152 -1.83 -3.16 -3.57
N GLN A 153 -1.74 -4.48 -3.48
CA GLN A 153 -1.61 -5.19 -2.19
C GLN A 153 -0.31 -4.82 -1.48
N LEU A 154 0.82 -4.84 -2.19
CA LEU A 154 2.12 -4.48 -1.62
C LEU A 154 2.21 -3.00 -1.26
N GLY A 155 1.65 -2.12 -2.10
CA GLY A 155 1.62 -0.69 -1.85
C GLY A 155 0.76 -0.30 -0.65
N THR A 156 -0.39 -0.97 -0.45
CA THR A 156 -1.20 -0.75 0.76
C THR A 156 -0.49 -1.17 2.04
N LEU A 157 0.43 -2.12 1.95
CA LEU A 157 1.28 -2.56 3.07
C LEU A 157 2.49 -1.64 3.28
N LEU A 158 3.21 -1.30 2.20
CA LEU A 158 4.53 -0.65 2.27
C LEU A 158 4.43 0.89 2.30
N GLU A 159 3.46 1.50 1.60
CA GLU A 159 3.37 2.98 1.55
C GLU A 159 3.10 3.62 2.91
N PRO A 160 2.16 3.12 3.73
CA PRO A 160 1.98 3.61 5.10
C PRO A 160 3.19 3.32 6.01
N ALA A 161 3.93 2.25 5.69
CA ALA A 161 5.07 1.82 6.47
C ALA A 161 6.33 2.66 6.24
N LEU A 162 6.61 3.03 4.99
CA LEU A 162 7.83 3.71 4.56
C LEU A 162 7.61 5.19 4.21
N GLY A 163 6.37 5.58 3.91
CA GLY A 163 6.06 6.86 3.28
C GLY A 163 6.35 6.86 1.77
N ARG A 164 5.79 7.86 1.08
CA ARG A 164 5.81 7.91 -0.39
C ARG A 164 7.21 7.97 -1.00
N LEU A 165 8.08 8.83 -0.44
CA LEU A 165 9.43 9.02 -0.99
C LEU A 165 10.25 7.72 -0.94
N ARG A 166 10.25 7.04 0.21
CA ARG A 166 11.01 5.80 0.42
C ARG A 166 10.41 4.63 -0.39
N LEU A 167 9.07 4.56 -0.50
CA LEU A 167 8.42 3.60 -1.38
C LEU A 167 8.76 3.85 -2.85
N GLY A 168 8.75 5.11 -3.30
CA GLY A 168 9.13 5.47 -4.67
C GLY A 168 10.58 5.10 -4.99
N ALA A 169 11.50 5.38 -4.07
CA ALA A 169 12.90 4.97 -4.20
C ALA A 169 13.05 3.45 -4.26
N LEU A 170 12.34 2.71 -3.39
CA LEU A 170 12.33 1.25 -3.39
C LEU A 170 11.79 0.68 -4.71
N TYR A 171 10.66 1.22 -5.20
CA TYR A 171 10.06 0.81 -6.48
C TYR A 171 11.05 1.01 -7.63
N LEU A 172 11.65 2.18 -7.72
CA LEU A 172 12.60 2.53 -8.78
C LEU A 172 13.89 1.71 -8.71
N ALA A 173 14.43 1.48 -7.51
CA ALA A 173 15.60 0.61 -7.30
C ALA A 173 15.30 -0.83 -7.75
N SER A 174 14.12 -1.35 -7.39
CA SER A 174 13.68 -2.68 -7.79
C SER A 174 13.49 -2.81 -9.30
N LEU A 175 12.91 -1.78 -9.93
CA LEU A 175 12.72 -1.73 -11.38
C LEU A 175 14.06 -1.76 -12.11
N LEU A 176 15.00 -0.88 -11.73
CA LEU A 176 16.32 -0.81 -12.36
C LEU A 176 17.19 -2.02 -12.02
N GLY A 177 17.02 -2.62 -10.82
CA GLY A 177 17.59 -3.92 -10.48
C GLY A 177 17.10 -5.03 -11.42
N GLY A 178 15.80 -5.01 -11.74
CA GLY A 178 15.22 -5.89 -12.76
C GLY A 178 15.81 -5.66 -14.14
N SER A 179 15.94 -4.39 -14.56
CA SER A 179 16.55 -4.04 -15.84
C SER A 179 18.00 -4.50 -15.93
N LEU A 180 18.79 -4.30 -14.88
CA LEU A 180 20.15 -4.84 -14.78
C LEU A 180 20.17 -6.37 -14.89
N GLY A 181 19.24 -7.05 -14.21
CA GLY A 181 19.10 -8.51 -14.30
C GLY A 181 18.78 -9.00 -15.71
N VAL A 182 17.98 -8.26 -16.47
CA VAL A 182 17.73 -8.55 -17.92
C VAL A 182 19.01 -8.44 -18.74
N ILE A 183 19.75 -7.34 -18.60
CA ILE A 183 21.02 -7.13 -19.32
C ILE A 183 22.01 -8.25 -19.02
N LEU A 184 22.08 -8.71 -17.77
CA LEU A 184 23.01 -9.76 -17.35
C LEU A 184 22.62 -11.17 -17.82
N LEU A 185 21.32 -11.49 -17.86
CA LEU A 185 20.86 -12.86 -18.04
C LEU A 185 20.13 -13.10 -19.37
N GLN A 186 19.57 -12.07 -19.99
CA GLN A 186 18.71 -12.18 -21.17
C GLN A 186 18.83 -10.94 -22.08
N PRO A 187 20.07 -10.51 -22.48
CA PRO A 187 20.26 -9.24 -23.18
C PRO A 187 19.56 -9.19 -24.54
N ASP A 188 19.44 -10.32 -25.24
CA ASP A 188 18.90 -10.40 -26.62
C ASP A 188 17.36 -10.41 -26.63
N GLY A 189 16.71 -10.63 -25.48
CA GLY A 189 15.25 -10.70 -25.36
C GLY A 189 14.60 -9.33 -25.23
N LEU A 190 13.33 -9.23 -25.63
CA LEU A 190 12.48 -8.08 -25.27
C LEU A 190 11.84 -8.34 -23.91
N SER A 191 12.09 -7.45 -22.95
CA SER A 191 11.51 -7.51 -21.61
C SER A 191 10.67 -6.29 -21.32
N ALA A 192 9.45 -6.52 -20.80
CA ALA A 192 8.55 -5.46 -20.37
C ALA A 192 7.65 -5.94 -19.22
N GLY A 193 7.32 -5.02 -18.32
CA GLY A 193 6.41 -5.24 -17.21
C GLY A 193 6.90 -4.61 -15.91
N ALA A 194 5.95 -4.20 -15.07
CA ALA A 194 6.23 -3.73 -13.72
C ALA A 194 6.73 -4.85 -12.78
N SER A 195 6.77 -6.09 -13.25
CA SER A 195 6.98 -7.29 -12.43
C SER A 195 8.34 -7.30 -11.70
N GLY A 196 9.41 -6.78 -12.31
CA GLY A 196 10.71 -6.63 -11.64
C GLY A 196 10.59 -5.77 -10.37
N ALA A 197 9.91 -4.62 -10.47
CA ALA A 197 9.62 -3.78 -9.30
C ALA A 197 8.71 -4.51 -8.30
N VAL A 198 7.68 -5.20 -8.75
CA VAL A 198 6.75 -5.98 -7.90
C VAL A 198 7.50 -7.07 -7.12
N PHE A 199 8.40 -7.81 -7.75
CA PHE A 199 9.24 -8.80 -7.07
C PHE A 199 10.13 -8.17 -6.01
N GLY A 200 10.71 -7.00 -6.30
CA GLY A 200 11.49 -6.25 -5.31
C GLY A 200 10.66 -5.79 -4.12
N LEU A 201 9.44 -5.31 -4.36
CA LEU A 201 8.49 -4.95 -3.28
C LEU A 201 8.08 -6.17 -2.46
N MET A 202 7.90 -7.37 -3.06
CA MET A 202 7.65 -8.61 -2.32
C MET A 202 8.81 -8.94 -1.38
N GLY A 203 10.05 -8.90 -1.88
CA GLY A 203 11.25 -9.11 -1.07
C GLY A 203 11.37 -8.13 0.08
N ALA A 204 11.17 -6.83 -0.20
CA ALA A 204 11.17 -5.79 0.81
C ALA A 204 10.07 -5.96 1.86
N ALA A 205 8.87 -6.41 1.45
CA ALA A 205 7.76 -6.66 2.37
C ALA A 205 8.06 -7.82 3.34
N VAL A 206 8.62 -8.92 2.85
CA VAL A 206 9.06 -10.05 3.70
C VAL A 206 10.08 -9.57 4.74
N ILE A 207 11.08 -8.80 4.32
CA ILE A 207 12.10 -8.24 5.21
C ILE A 207 11.49 -7.26 6.21
N GLY A 208 10.61 -6.37 5.74
CA GLY A 208 9.95 -5.38 6.58
C GLY A 208 9.05 -5.98 7.65
N MET A 209 8.35 -7.08 7.34
CA MET A 209 7.56 -7.82 8.31
C MET A 209 8.46 -8.40 9.40
N ARG A 210 9.57 -9.08 9.04
CA ARG A 210 10.54 -9.60 10.00
C ARG A 210 11.15 -8.50 10.87
N ALA A 211 11.57 -7.40 10.26
CA ALA A 211 12.14 -6.26 10.97
C ALA A 211 11.18 -5.64 12.01
N ARG A 212 9.88 -5.86 11.85
CA ARG A 212 8.82 -5.41 12.77
C ARG A 212 8.31 -6.49 13.70
N GLY A 213 8.93 -7.65 13.73
CA GLY A 213 8.55 -8.77 14.59
C GLY A 213 7.31 -9.54 14.14
N ALA A 214 6.83 -9.30 12.90
CA ALA A 214 5.73 -10.06 12.32
C ALA A 214 6.27 -11.33 11.63
N ASP A 215 5.49 -12.41 11.67
CA ASP A 215 5.80 -13.63 10.94
C ASP A 215 5.36 -13.50 9.47
N PRO A 216 6.31 -13.46 8.49
CA PRO A 216 5.95 -13.41 7.08
C PRO A 216 5.20 -14.66 6.61
N MET A 217 5.44 -15.83 7.21
CA MET A 217 4.80 -17.09 6.80
C MET A 217 3.29 -17.04 7.06
N ALA A 218 2.87 -16.42 8.16
CA ALA A 218 1.47 -16.24 8.49
C ALA A 218 0.72 -15.31 7.51
N SER A 219 1.45 -14.47 6.75
CA SER A 219 0.85 -13.54 5.77
C SER A 219 0.54 -14.16 4.41
N GLY A 220 1.05 -15.36 4.11
CA GLY A 220 0.99 -15.97 2.78
C GLY A 220 1.92 -15.32 1.73
N LEU A 221 2.62 -14.24 2.08
CA LEU A 221 3.51 -13.52 1.14
C LEU A 221 4.68 -14.35 0.63
N PRO A 222 5.39 -15.16 1.46
CA PRO A 222 6.43 -16.07 0.97
C PRO A 222 5.89 -17.14 0.03
N MET A 223 4.67 -17.62 0.25
CA MET A 223 4.03 -18.57 -0.67
C MET A 223 3.71 -17.90 -2.01
N LEU A 224 3.16 -16.67 -2.00
CA LEU A 224 2.92 -15.89 -3.21
C LEU A 224 4.21 -15.66 -3.99
N LEU A 225 5.30 -15.27 -3.31
CA LEU A 225 6.62 -15.11 -3.92
C LEU A 225 7.12 -16.42 -4.52
N GLY A 226 7.00 -17.54 -3.80
CA GLY A 226 7.42 -18.87 -4.26
C GLY A 226 6.66 -19.31 -5.51
N ILE A 227 5.34 -19.13 -5.55
CA ILE A 227 4.51 -19.42 -6.72
C ILE A 227 4.94 -18.55 -7.91
N ASN A 228 5.13 -17.25 -7.72
CA ASN A 228 5.57 -16.37 -8.79
C ASN A 228 6.98 -16.71 -9.30
N LEU A 229 7.91 -17.13 -8.43
CA LEU A 229 9.21 -17.65 -8.83
C LEU A 229 9.07 -18.96 -9.63
N LEU A 230 8.25 -19.91 -9.17
CA LEU A 230 7.98 -21.13 -9.91
C LEU A 230 7.46 -20.85 -11.33
N LEU A 231 6.48 -19.95 -11.45
CA LEU A 231 5.95 -19.53 -12.75
C LEU A 231 7.01 -18.84 -13.62
N THR A 232 7.94 -18.09 -13.01
CA THR A 232 9.04 -17.44 -13.73
C THR A 232 9.93 -18.45 -14.45
N PHE A 233 10.18 -19.60 -13.84
CA PHE A 233 10.98 -20.66 -14.46
C PHE A 233 10.18 -21.62 -15.34
N ALA A 234 8.88 -21.77 -15.05
CA ALA A 234 8.04 -22.75 -15.73
C ALA A 234 7.43 -22.22 -17.05
N LEU A 235 7.18 -20.92 -17.15
CA LEU A 235 6.49 -20.34 -18.29
C LEU A 235 7.46 -19.62 -19.24
N PRO A 236 7.44 -19.95 -20.55
CA PRO A 236 8.21 -19.22 -21.54
C PRO A 236 7.71 -17.76 -21.67
N GLY A 237 8.62 -16.84 -22.00
CA GLY A 237 8.28 -15.43 -22.19
C GLY A 237 8.26 -14.59 -20.89
N ILE A 238 8.48 -15.21 -19.74
CA ILE A 238 8.68 -14.50 -18.48
C ILE A 238 10.16 -14.19 -18.29
N SER A 239 10.52 -12.94 -18.00
CA SER A 239 11.91 -12.55 -17.82
C SER A 239 12.44 -12.97 -16.44
N ILE A 240 13.29 -14.00 -16.45
CA ILE A 240 14.00 -14.47 -15.24
C ILE A 240 14.89 -13.35 -14.69
N GLY A 241 15.60 -12.65 -15.56
CA GLY A 241 16.49 -11.56 -15.20
C GLY A 241 15.74 -10.42 -14.48
N ALA A 242 14.61 -9.99 -15.04
CA ALA A 242 13.80 -8.94 -14.42
C ALA A 242 13.32 -9.32 -13.01
N HIS A 243 12.85 -10.55 -12.82
CA HIS A 243 12.30 -11.00 -11.54
C HIS A 243 13.40 -11.20 -10.49
N LEU A 244 14.48 -11.89 -10.82
CA LEU A 244 15.58 -12.15 -9.88
C LEU A 244 16.35 -10.87 -9.54
N GLY A 245 16.66 -10.04 -10.53
CA GLY A 245 17.34 -8.76 -10.33
C GLY A 245 16.51 -7.79 -9.50
N GLY A 246 15.22 -7.68 -9.82
CA GLY A 246 14.28 -6.87 -9.06
C GLY A 246 14.15 -7.34 -7.61
N LEU A 247 13.99 -8.66 -7.40
CA LEU A 247 13.91 -9.27 -6.07
C LEU A 247 15.17 -9.00 -5.24
N ALA A 248 16.35 -9.24 -5.81
CA ALA A 248 17.63 -9.08 -5.11
C ALA A 248 17.85 -7.62 -4.68
N VAL A 249 17.72 -6.67 -5.62
CA VAL A 249 17.92 -5.24 -5.35
C VAL A 249 16.82 -4.69 -4.44
N GLY A 250 15.57 -5.07 -4.66
CA GLY A 250 14.45 -4.63 -3.82
C GLY A 250 14.52 -5.17 -2.39
N ALA A 251 14.95 -6.42 -2.22
CA ALA A 251 15.20 -6.99 -0.88
C ALA A 251 16.33 -6.25 -0.15
N ALA A 252 17.46 -5.97 -0.83
CA ALA A 252 18.57 -5.22 -0.26
C ALA A 252 18.16 -3.77 0.08
N ALA A 253 17.44 -3.08 -0.82
CA ALA A 253 16.89 -1.75 -0.57
C ALA A 253 15.89 -1.74 0.59
N GLY A 254 15.01 -2.74 0.66
CA GLY A 254 14.09 -2.94 1.78
C GLY A 254 14.82 -3.15 3.09
N ALA A 255 15.85 -3.99 3.12
CA ALA A 255 16.67 -4.21 4.31
C ALA A 255 17.30 -2.90 4.82
N LEU A 256 17.87 -2.09 3.93
CA LEU A 256 18.45 -0.79 4.26
C LEU A 256 17.40 0.18 4.80
N LEU A 257 16.24 0.30 4.14
CA LEU A 257 15.17 1.19 4.54
C LEU A 257 14.59 0.82 5.90
N PHE A 258 14.32 -0.47 6.17
CA PHE A 258 13.78 -0.92 7.45
C PHE A 258 14.81 -0.90 8.57
N ALA A 259 16.10 -1.12 8.27
CA ALA A 259 17.17 -0.97 9.24
C ALA A 259 17.34 0.48 9.74
N THR A 260 17.00 1.46 8.93
CA THR A 260 17.08 2.91 9.25
C THR A 260 15.75 3.48 9.71
N ASP A 261 14.64 2.75 9.54
CA ASP A 261 13.30 3.17 9.94
C ASP A 261 13.22 3.45 11.44
N ARG A 262 12.53 4.54 11.82
CA ARG A 262 12.30 4.94 13.22
C ARG A 262 13.56 5.23 14.06
N LYS A 263 14.74 5.30 13.46
CA LYS A 263 15.99 5.68 14.13
C LYS A 263 16.27 7.18 14.12
N GLY A 264 15.31 7.98 13.64
CA GLY A 264 15.38 9.43 13.51
C GLY A 264 15.61 9.89 12.08
N LYS A 265 15.24 11.15 11.81
CA LYS A 265 15.24 11.72 10.44
C LYS A 265 16.57 11.61 9.68
N ALA A 266 17.69 11.76 10.38
CA ALA A 266 19.02 11.64 9.77
C ALA A 266 19.29 10.20 9.28
N GLN A 267 18.93 9.19 10.06
CA GLN A 267 19.10 7.78 9.68
C GLN A 267 18.17 7.41 8.54
N GLU A 268 16.92 7.86 8.57
CA GLU A 268 15.97 7.65 7.48
C GLU A 268 16.45 8.30 6.17
N ALA A 269 17.03 9.50 6.24
CA ALA A 269 17.63 10.17 5.09
C ALA A 269 18.83 9.39 4.54
N LEU A 270 19.72 8.88 5.40
CA LEU A 270 20.85 8.04 5.00
C LEU A 270 20.39 6.75 4.31
N GLY A 271 19.37 6.08 4.86
CA GLY A 271 18.79 4.89 4.22
C GLY A 271 18.22 5.19 2.84
N THR A 272 17.52 6.32 2.70
CA THR A 272 16.96 6.77 1.42
C THR A 272 18.07 7.13 0.42
N ALA A 273 19.11 7.83 0.86
CA ALA A 273 20.29 8.16 0.05
C ALA A 273 21.04 6.90 -0.41
N GLY A 274 21.15 5.89 0.45
CA GLY A 274 21.74 4.59 0.08
C GLY A 274 20.94 3.89 -1.02
N VAL A 275 19.60 3.90 -0.93
CA VAL A 275 18.74 3.36 -2.00
C VAL A 275 18.87 4.20 -3.29
N ALA A 276 18.98 5.52 -3.20
CA ALA A 276 19.27 6.37 -4.36
C ALA A 276 20.61 6.00 -5.01
N GLY A 277 21.63 5.70 -4.21
CA GLY A 277 22.89 5.13 -4.70
C GLY A 277 22.72 3.81 -5.44
N MET A 278 21.89 2.90 -4.94
CA MET A 278 21.58 1.64 -5.62
C MET A 278 20.90 1.86 -6.97
N ILE A 279 20.00 2.84 -7.08
CA ILE A 279 19.36 3.25 -8.34
C ILE A 279 20.42 3.65 -9.37
N VAL A 280 21.34 4.53 -8.99
CA VAL A 280 22.42 5.00 -9.86
C VAL A 280 23.33 3.84 -10.26
N VAL A 281 23.74 3.00 -9.32
CA VAL A 281 24.61 1.84 -9.59
C VAL A 281 23.94 0.87 -10.57
N CYS A 282 22.67 0.52 -10.37
CA CYS A 282 21.94 -0.38 -11.27
C CYS A 282 21.82 0.22 -12.68
N ALA A 283 21.50 1.50 -12.80
CA ALA A 283 21.37 2.16 -14.11
C ALA A 283 22.72 2.22 -14.85
N VAL A 284 23.78 2.68 -14.17
CA VAL A 284 25.12 2.80 -14.77
C VAL A 284 25.67 1.41 -15.11
N ALA A 285 25.55 0.43 -14.23
CA ALA A 285 25.99 -0.94 -14.51
C ALA A 285 25.24 -1.55 -15.68
N ALA A 286 23.92 -1.33 -15.80
CA ALA A 286 23.15 -1.83 -16.93
C ALA A 286 23.61 -1.21 -18.26
N ILE A 287 23.91 0.08 -18.29
CA ILE A 287 24.41 0.76 -19.50
C ILE A 287 25.80 0.24 -19.87
N LEU A 288 26.72 0.17 -18.90
CA LEU A 288 28.10 -0.27 -19.14
C LEU A 288 28.20 -1.76 -19.53
N LEU A 289 27.29 -2.60 -19.05
CA LEU A 289 27.30 -4.03 -19.37
C LEU A 289 26.52 -4.37 -20.65
N ALA A 290 25.68 -3.48 -21.13
CA ALA A 290 25.03 -3.60 -22.42
C ALA A 290 25.98 -3.22 -23.59
N SER A 291 26.94 -2.29 -23.31
CA SER A 291 27.96 -1.83 -24.27
C SER A 291 29.05 -2.87 -24.44
#